data_394354d5bb94e8cef974ae7c24198ff2
#
_entry.id   394354d5bb94e8cef974ae7c24198ff2
#
_cell.length_a   1.000
_cell.length_b   1.000
_cell.length_c   1.000
_cell.angle_alpha   90.00
_cell.angle_beta   90.00
_cell.angle_gamma   90.00
#
_symmetry.space_group_name_H-M   'P 1'
#
loop_
_entity.id
_entity.type
_entity.pdbx_description
1 polymer ?
#
loop_
_entity_poly.entity_id
_entity_poly.type
_entity_poly.pdbx_seq_one_letter_code
_entity_poly.pdbx_strand_id
1 'polypeptide(L)'
;MQRLLCSLLFFAVVAQGDELDYAALRAELVTEVEYFAQMAWDTEKRSLNDSVMKSLSTVERHEFVPAREKPYAYENRPLSIGYGQTISQPYIVALMTDLISPEASDLVLEIGTGSGYQAAILADLVEHVYTIEIIEPLFNSATARLNRLGYDNVTTRLGDGYFGWEQHGPFDAIVVTAAASHVPPPLIHQLKPGGRMVIPVGGRFMTQQLLLIEKTGKGEIITKQIAAVRFVPLTGER
;
A
#
# COMPACT_ATOMS: atom_id res chain seq x y z
N MET A 1 -2.41 -28.56 -65.26
CA MET A 1 -2.69 -28.67 -63.83
C MET A 1 -1.36 -28.51 -63.02
N GLN A 2 -1.04 -27.32 -62.64
CA GLN A 2 0.24 -26.96 -62.02
C GLN A 2 -0.04 -26.68 -60.56
N ARG A 3 0.44 -27.54 -59.65
CA ARG A 3 0.33 -27.34 -58.20
C ARG A 3 1.52 -26.49 -57.73
N LEU A 4 1.24 -25.26 -57.33
CA LEU A 4 2.18 -24.41 -56.61
C LEU A 4 2.34 -24.97 -55.17
N LEU A 5 3.55 -25.40 -54.83
CA LEU A 5 3.98 -25.59 -53.43
C LEU A 5 4.34 -24.21 -52.87
N CYS A 6 3.54 -23.71 -51.94
CA CYS A 6 3.86 -22.52 -51.14
C CYS A 6 4.65 -23.01 -49.93
N SER A 7 5.97 -22.82 -49.96
CA SER A 7 6.87 -23.10 -48.83
C SER A 7 6.75 -21.95 -47.84
N LEU A 8 6.06 -22.17 -46.71
CA LEU A 8 6.01 -21.24 -45.57
C LEU A 8 7.33 -21.39 -44.79
N LEU A 9 8.25 -20.48 -45.02
CA LEU A 9 9.39 -20.25 -44.17
C LEU A 9 8.89 -19.60 -42.86
N PHE A 10 8.79 -20.41 -41.81
CA PHE A 10 8.67 -19.91 -40.45
C PHE A 10 10.04 -19.31 -40.04
N PHE A 11 10.18 -18.01 -40.14
CA PHE A 11 11.22 -17.29 -39.40
C PHE A 11 10.83 -17.35 -37.93
N ALA A 12 11.54 -18.16 -37.16
CA ALA A 12 11.57 -18.06 -35.72
C ALA A 12 12.25 -16.69 -35.36
N VAL A 13 11.44 -15.69 -35.12
CA VAL A 13 11.88 -14.48 -34.45
C VAL A 13 12.24 -14.91 -33.02
N VAL A 14 13.51 -15.09 -32.77
CA VAL A 14 14.04 -15.15 -31.42
C VAL A 14 13.79 -13.75 -30.86
N ALA A 15 12.73 -13.59 -30.04
CA ALA A 15 12.49 -12.38 -29.29
C ALA A 15 13.69 -12.19 -28.36
N GLN A 16 14.55 -11.23 -28.67
CA GLN A 16 15.37 -10.58 -27.69
C GLN A 16 14.40 -10.07 -26.65
N GLY A 17 14.57 -10.49 -25.38
CA GLY A 17 13.68 -10.05 -24.31
C GLY A 17 13.75 -8.54 -24.23
N ASP A 18 12.72 -7.86 -24.70
CA ASP A 18 12.56 -6.43 -24.54
C ASP A 18 12.60 -6.16 -23.03
N GLU A 19 13.57 -5.34 -22.61
CA GLU A 19 13.63 -4.85 -21.22
C GLU A 19 12.33 -4.13 -20.92
N LEU A 20 11.65 -4.51 -19.82
CA LEU A 20 10.35 -3.94 -19.49
C LEU A 20 10.48 -2.43 -19.26
N ASP A 21 9.72 -1.66 -19.99
CA ASP A 21 9.62 -0.21 -19.77
C ASP A 21 8.74 0.05 -18.54
N TYR A 22 9.37 0.02 -17.38
CA TYR A 22 8.69 0.26 -16.10
C TYR A 22 8.11 1.67 -15.99
N ALA A 23 8.65 2.66 -16.71
CA ALA A 23 8.12 4.01 -16.70
C ALA A 23 6.78 4.08 -17.44
N ALA A 24 6.69 3.45 -18.62
CA ALA A 24 5.45 3.33 -19.37
C ALA A 24 4.39 2.54 -18.59
N LEU A 25 4.76 1.37 -18.04
CA LEU A 25 3.85 0.54 -17.25
C LEU A 25 3.33 1.28 -16.00
N ARG A 26 4.18 2.11 -15.36
CA ARG A 26 3.76 2.93 -14.21
C ARG A 26 2.77 4.01 -14.63
N ALA A 27 2.96 4.66 -15.77
CA ALA A 27 2.04 5.67 -16.28
C ALA A 27 0.66 5.05 -16.63
N GLU A 28 0.65 3.86 -17.22
CA GLU A 28 -0.58 3.09 -17.48
C GLU A 28 -1.31 2.74 -16.18
N LEU A 29 -0.58 2.26 -15.16
CA LEU A 29 -1.16 1.96 -13.85
C LEU A 29 -1.80 3.19 -13.21
N VAL A 30 -1.16 4.37 -13.26
CA VAL A 30 -1.74 5.61 -12.71
C VAL A 30 -3.08 5.91 -13.37
N THR A 31 -3.15 5.83 -14.71
CA THR A 31 -4.39 6.02 -15.46
C THR A 31 -5.47 4.99 -15.08
N GLU A 32 -5.07 3.72 -14.92
CA GLU A 32 -5.98 2.66 -14.48
C GLU A 32 -6.53 2.92 -13.06
N VAL A 33 -5.67 3.35 -12.14
CA VAL A 33 -6.08 3.68 -10.76
C VAL A 33 -7.07 4.85 -10.72
N GLU A 34 -6.84 5.91 -11.51
CA GLU A 34 -7.78 7.02 -11.65
C GLU A 34 -9.15 6.55 -12.18
N TYR A 35 -9.13 5.78 -13.25
CA TYR A 35 -10.36 5.21 -13.82
C TYR A 35 -11.09 4.31 -12.81
N PHE A 36 -10.34 3.46 -12.10
CA PHE A 36 -10.90 2.57 -11.09
C PHE A 36 -11.57 3.35 -9.94
N ALA A 37 -10.95 4.44 -9.48
CA ALA A 37 -11.53 5.32 -8.46
C ALA A 37 -12.88 5.92 -8.90
N GLN A 38 -12.98 6.33 -10.16
CA GLN A 38 -14.22 6.89 -10.72
C GLN A 38 -15.35 5.84 -10.80
N MET A 39 -15.00 4.58 -11.02
CA MET A 39 -15.94 3.48 -11.22
C MET A 39 -16.23 2.67 -9.95
N ALA A 40 -15.53 2.92 -8.84
CA ALA A 40 -15.72 2.19 -7.59
C ALA A 40 -17.10 2.45 -6.99
N TRP A 41 -17.93 1.41 -6.91
CA TRP A 41 -19.31 1.48 -6.44
C TRP A 41 -19.44 1.43 -4.91
N ASP A 42 -18.42 0.88 -4.25
CA ASP A 42 -18.38 0.60 -2.83
C ASP A 42 -17.73 1.73 -1.99
N THR A 43 -17.40 2.86 -2.65
CA THR A 43 -16.87 4.05 -2.00
C THR A 43 -17.50 5.32 -2.53
N GLU A 44 -17.67 6.32 -1.67
CA GLU A 44 -18.09 7.67 -2.06
C GLU A 44 -16.96 8.48 -2.71
N LYS A 45 -15.71 8.02 -2.59
CA LYS A 45 -14.53 8.68 -3.12
C LYS A 45 -14.37 8.40 -4.62
N ARG A 46 -14.71 9.41 -5.44
CA ARG A 46 -14.68 9.33 -6.91
C ARG A 46 -13.42 9.90 -7.56
N SER A 47 -12.63 10.62 -6.80
CA SER A 47 -11.34 11.16 -7.24
C SER A 47 -10.33 11.05 -6.11
N LEU A 48 -9.10 10.78 -6.45
CA LEU A 48 -7.97 10.75 -5.52
C LEU A 48 -7.20 12.08 -5.61
N ASN A 49 -6.53 12.46 -4.55
CA ASN A 49 -5.79 13.71 -4.48
C ASN A 49 -4.58 13.69 -5.43
N ASP A 50 -4.32 14.79 -6.12
CA ASP A 50 -3.23 14.91 -7.09
C ASP A 50 -1.85 14.60 -6.49
N SER A 51 -1.62 14.97 -5.21
CA SER A 51 -0.37 14.66 -4.51
C SER A 51 -0.18 13.15 -4.32
N VAL A 52 -1.25 12.41 -3.98
CA VAL A 52 -1.24 10.95 -3.86
C VAL A 52 -0.98 10.30 -5.21
N MET A 53 -1.66 10.75 -6.26
CA MET A 53 -1.47 10.23 -7.62
C MET A 53 -0.07 10.54 -8.15
N LYS A 54 0.49 11.69 -7.79
CA LYS A 54 1.88 12.03 -8.10
C LYS A 54 2.86 11.08 -7.42
N SER A 55 2.72 10.80 -6.11
CA SER A 55 3.58 9.83 -5.42
C SER A 55 3.45 8.43 -6.07
N LEU A 56 2.23 8.00 -6.39
CA LEU A 56 2.02 6.74 -7.12
C LEU A 56 2.76 6.70 -8.48
N SER A 57 2.87 7.85 -9.15
CA SER A 57 3.56 7.99 -10.45
C SER A 57 5.09 8.02 -10.35
N THR A 58 5.64 8.32 -9.17
CA THR A 58 7.08 8.44 -8.94
C THR A 58 7.68 7.20 -8.30
N VAL A 59 7.01 6.60 -7.30
CA VAL A 59 7.52 5.45 -6.57
C VAL A 59 7.60 4.21 -7.45
N GLU A 60 8.79 3.63 -7.56
CA GLU A 60 9.07 2.49 -8.43
C GLU A 60 8.63 1.17 -7.81
N ARG A 61 7.35 0.83 -7.96
CA ARG A 61 6.72 -0.35 -7.34
C ARG A 61 7.48 -1.66 -7.63
N HIS A 62 8.11 -1.80 -8.81
CA HIS A 62 8.91 -2.98 -9.15
C HIS A 62 10.14 -3.20 -8.24
N GLU A 63 10.59 -2.15 -7.52
CA GLU A 63 11.64 -2.27 -6.50
C GLU A 63 11.13 -2.89 -5.18
N PHE A 64 9.82 -2.93 -4.97
CA PHE A 64 9.17 -3.42 -3.75
C PHE A 64 8.59 -4.84 -3.88
N VAL A 65 8.87 -5.53 -4.98
CA VAL A 65 8.42 -6.91 -5.20
C VAL A 65 9.60 -7.85 -5.44
N PRO A 66 9.48 -9.15 -5.15
CA PRO A 66 10.48 -10.16 -5.52
C PRO A 66 10.71 -10.20 -7.04
N ALA A 67 11.88 -10.65 -7.48
CA ALA A 67 12.26 -10.69 -8.90
C ALA A 67 11.22 -11.39 -9.79
N ARG A 68 10.60 -12.48 -9.31
CA ARG A 68 9.56 -13.21 -10.06
C ARG A 68 8.26 -12.43 -10.26
N GLU A 69 7.99 -11.42 -9.41
CA GLU A 69 6.79 -10.58 -9.47
C GLU A 69 7.04 -9.26 -10.23
N LYS A 70 8.28 -8.92 -10.55
CA LYS A 70 8.63 -7.68 -11.28
C LYS A 70 7.87 -7.48 -12.59
N PRO A 71 7.65 -8.52 -13.43
CA PRO A 71 6.86 -8.37 -14.66
C PRO A 71 5.41 -7.91 -14.42
N TYR A 72 4.87 -8.18 -13.23
CA TYR A 72 3.49 -7.87 -12.84
C TYR A 72 3.38 -6.66 -11.90
N ALA A 73 4.52 -6.00 -11.59
CA ALA A 73 4.58 -4.98 -10.57
C ALA A 73 3.59 -3.81 -10.77
N TYR A 74 3.24 -3.53 -12.00
CA TYR A 74 2.33 -2.45 -12.39
C TYR A 74 0.92 -2.91 -12.74
N GLU A 75 0.56 -4.16 -12.45
CA GLU A 75 -0.83 -4.59 -12.47
C GLU A 75 -1.58 -4.09 -11.23
N ASN A 76 -2.82 -3.62 -11.41
CA ASN A 76 -3.64 -3.09 -10.31
C ASN A 76 -4.25 -4.21 -9.45
N ARG A 77 -3.39 -5.05 -8.88
CA ARG A 77 -3.73 -6.16 -7.98
C ARG A 77 -2.67 -6.38 -6.90
N PRO A 78 -2.99 -7.11 -5.82
CA PRO A 78 -2.00 -7.55 -4.85
C PRO A 78 -1.01 -8.56 -5.49
N LEU A 79 0.25 -8.52 -5.03
CA LEU A 79 1.30 -9.47 -5.42
C LEU A 79 1.96 -10.10 -4.20
N SER A 80 2.43 -11.34 -4.31
CA SER A 80 3.10 -12.03 -3.21
C SER A 80 4.48 -11.44 -2.93
N ILE A 81 4.76 -11.15 -1.66
CA ILE A 81 6.09 -10.73 -1.19
C ILE A 81 6.77 -11.80 -0.33
N GLY A 82 6.19 -13.00 -0.24
CA GLY A 82 6.69 -14.09 0.60
C GLY A 82 6.02 -14.10 1.98
N TYR A 83 6.34 -15.12 2.76
CA TYR A 83 5.87 -15.31 4.14
C TYR A 83 4.34 -15.25 4.31
N GLY A 84 3.59 -15.59 3.24
CA GLY A 84 2.12 -15.48 3.23
C GLY A 84 1.60 -14.04 3.17
N GLN A 85 2.46 -13.06 2.89
CA GLN A 85 2.12 -11.64 2.79
C GLN A 85 2.10 -11.15 1.34
N THR A 86 1.44 -10.00 1.14
CA THR A 86 1.32 -9.37 -0.17
C THR A 86 1.62 -7.87 -0.09
N ILE A 87 2.16 -7.32 -1.18
CA ILE A 87 2.07 -5.89 -1.44
C ILE A 87 0.63 -5.59 -1.89
N SER A 88 0.00 -4.59 -1.32
CA SER A 88 -1.41 -4.24 -1.60
C SER A 88 -1.63 -3.81 -3.04
N GLN A 89 -2.86 -3.96 -3.53
CA GLN A 89 -3.32 -3.42 -4.80
C GLN A 89 -3.03 -1.91 -4.87
N PRO A 90 -2.46 -1.39 -5.97
CA PRO A 90 -2.14 0.04 -6.10
C PRO A 90 -3.30 0.98 -5.82
N TYR A 91 -4.51 0.67 -6.31
CA TYR A 91 -5.70 1.45 -5.99
C TYR A 91 -5.98 1.53 -4.48
N ILE A 92 -5.83 0.42 -3.76
CA ILE A 92 -6.06 0.38 -2.30
C ILE A 92 -4.99 1.20 -1.57
N VAL A 93 -3.73 1.14 -2.00
CA VAL A 93 -2.65 2.00 -1.46
C VAL A 93 -3.00 3.48 -1.64
N ALA A 94 -3.39 3.87 -2.84
CA ALA A 94 -3.79 5.23 -3.15
C ALA A 94 -5.03 5.68 -2.35
N LEU A 95 -6.07 4.84 -2.28
CA LEU A 95 -7.29 5.12 -1.51
C LEU A 95 -7.01 5.30 -0.02
N MET A 96 -6.22 4.39 0.60
CA MET A 96 -5.90 4.48 2.02
C MET A 96 -5.06 5.72 2.33
N THR A 97 -4.11 6.06 1.46
CA THR A 97 -3.30 7.27 1.59
C THR A 97 -4.17 8.53 1.45
N ASP A 98 -5.08 8.56 0.50
CA ASP A 98 -5.95 9.71 0.27
C ASP A 98 -6.97 9.93 1.40
N LEU A 99 -7.47 8.85 2.00
CA LEU A 99 -8.44 8.91 3.12
C LEU A 99 -7.86 9.55 4.39
N ILE A 100 -6.58 9.40 4.64
CA ILE A 100 -5.94 10.05 5.78
C ILE A 100 -5.66 11.54 5.52
N SER A 101 -5.81 12.01 4.27
CA SER A 101 -5.55 13.40 3.84
C SER A 101 -4.20 13.91 4.34
N PRO A 102 -3.07 13.33 3.89
CA PRO A 102 -1.75 13.62 4.44
C PRO A 102 -1.33 15.07 4.17
N GLU A 103 -0.68 15.68 5.16
CA GLU A 103 -0.07 17.01 5.07
C GLU A 103 1.46 16.90 5.25
N ALA A 104 2.20 17.82 4.65
CA ALA A 104 3.68 17.76 4.62
C ALA A 104 4.35 17.82 6.00
N SER A 105 3.62 18.27 7.03
CA SER A 105 4.08 18.34 8.43
C SER A 105 3.67 17.13 9.26
N ASP A 106 2.99 16.15 8.71
CA ASP A 106 2.41 15.05 9.46
C ASP A 106 3.45 14.01 9.90
N LEU A 107 3.24 13.48 11.10
CA LEU A 107 3.86 12.25 11.58
C LEU A 107 2.87 11.10 11.38
N VAL A 108 3.23 10.13 10.56
CA VAL A 108 2.35 9.01 10.21
C VAL A 108 2.88 7.70 10.77
N LEU A 109 1.99 6.91 11.37
CA LEU A 109 2.28 5.53 11.78
C LEU A 109 1.69 4.55 10.74
N GLU A 110 2.51 3.68 10.21
CA GLU A 110 2.08 2.52 9.42
C GLU A 110 2.20 1.23 10.24
N ILE A 111 1.18 0.39 10.17
CA ILE A 111 1.18 -0.95 10.77
C ILE A 111 1.18 -1.99 9.66
N GLY A 112 2.26 -2.75 9.54
CA GLY A 112 2.49 -3.74 8.49
C GLY A 112 3.37 -3.19 7.38
N THR A 113 4.68 -2.99 7.63
CA THR A 113 5.65 -2.50 6.63
C THR A 113 5.66 -3.35 5.35
N GLY A 114 5.58 -4.68 5.52
CA GLY A 114 5.56 -5.62 4.40
C GLY A 114 6.75 -5.44 3.45
N SER A 115 6.47 -4.95 2.25
CA SER A 115 7.50 -4.61 1.28
C SER A 115 8.15 -3.22 1.49
N GLY A 116 7.51 -2.33 2.25
CA GLY A 116 7.87 -0.92 2.39
C GLY A 116 7.22 0.01 1.36
N TYR A 117 6.35 -0.51 0.47
CA TYR A 117 5.77 0.28 -0.62
C TYR A 117 4.80 1.35 -0.11
N GLN A 118 3.91 1.02 0.82
CA GLN A 118 2.99 1.99 1.42
C GLN A 118 3.77 3.05 2.21
N ALA A 119 4.82 2.65 2.95
CA ALA A 119 5.72 3.59 3.62
C ALA A 119 6.39 4.56 2.64
N ALA A 120 6.85 4.06 1.48
CA ALA A 120 7.47 4.87 0.43
C ALA A 120 6.48 5.89 -0.17
N ILE A 121 5.24 5.48 -0.45
CA ILE A 121 4.18 6.40 -0.93
C ILE A 121 3.88 7.49 0.11
N LEU A 122 3.81 7.13 1.39
CA LEU A 122 3.57 8.10 2.46
C LEU A 122 4.76 9.06 2.63
N ALA A 123 5.99 8.56 2.52
CA ALA A 123 7.22 9.34 2.70
C ALA A 123 7.36 10.53 1.73
N ASP A 124 6.78 10.42 0.53
CA ASP A 124 6.72 11.53 -0.44
C ASP A 124 5.78 12.68 -0.01
N LEU A 125 4.90 12.44 0.97
CA LEU A 125 3.75 13.29 1.27
C LEU A 125 3.81 13.92 2.65
N VAL A 126 4.62 13.35 3.58
CA VAL A 126 4.60 13.71 5.00
C VAL A 126 5.99 13.99 5.55
N GLU A 127 6.08 14.59 6.75
CA GLU A 127 7.36 14.86 7.40
C GLU A 127 8.09 13.57 7.74
N HIS A 128 7.39 12.60 8.36
CA HIS A 128 8.02 11.35 8.77
C HIS A 128 7.03 10.18 8.82
N VAL A 129 7.50 9.00 8.42
CA VAL A 129 6.77 7.73 8.51
C VAL A 129 7.45 6.83 9.54
N TYR A 130 6.70 6.41 10.55
CA TYR A 130 7.06 5.34 11.46
C TYR A 130 6.34 4.07 11.02
N THR A 131 7.06 2.97 10.80
CA THR A 131 6.43 1.74 10.31
C THR A 131 6.86 0.52 11.11
N ILE A 132 5.90 -0.37 11.42
CA ILE A 132 6.09 -1.54 12.26
C ILE A 132 5.83 -2.81 11.44
N GLU A 133 6.77 -3.76 11.51
CA GLU A 133 6.65 -5.09 10.92
C GLU A 133 6.90 -6.17 11.97
N ILE A 134 6.07 -7.20 12.02
CA ILE A 134 6.22 -8.32 12.96
C ILE A 134 7.02 -9.48 12.37
N ILE A 135 7.06 -9.59 11.05
CA ILE A 135 7.77 -10.67 10.34
C ILE A 135 9.21 -10.23 10.10
N GLU A 136 10.14 -10.72 10.91
CA GLU A 136 11.54 -10.30 10.91
C GLU A 136 12.21 -10.32 9.52
N PRO A 137 12.08 -11.36 8.66
CA PRO A 137 12.65 -11.34 7.32
C PRO A 137 12.07 -10.23 6.41
N LEU A 138 10.80 -9.86 6.57
CA LEU A 138 10.20 -8.74 5.84
C LEU A 138 10.72 -7.41 6.38
N PHE A 139 10.77 -7.24 7.70
CA PHE A 139 11.36 -6.09 8.35
C PHE A 139 12.79 -5.82 7.84
N ASN A 140 13.68 -6.83 7.88
CA ASN A 140 15.06 -6.70 7.43
C ASN A 140 15.14 -6.32 5.92
N SER A 141 14.33 -6.96 5.09
CA SER A 141 14.28 -6.69 3.65
C SER A 141 13.74 -5.31 3.32
N ALA A 142 12.66 -4.88 3.98
CA ALA A 142 12.04 -3.57 3.77
C ALA A 142 12.96 -2.44 4.25
N THR A 143 13.56 -2.58 5.44
CA THR A 143 14.53 -1.60 5.98
C THR A 143 15.70 -1.40 5.03
N ALA A 144 16.32 -2.50 4.58
CA ALA A 144 17.44 -2.42 3.63
C ALA A 144 17.03 -1.77 2.30
N ARG A 145 15.82 -2.04 1.82
CA ARG A 145 15.29 -1.47 0.58
C ARG A 145 15.02 0.01 0.71
N LEU A 146 14.31 0.44 1.75
CA LEU A 146 13.99 1.84 2.01
C LEU A 146 15.27 2.67 2.13
N ASN A 147 16.26 2.20 2.88
CA ASN A 147 17.58 2.85 2.99
C ASN A 147 18.29 2.95 1.63
N ARG A 148 18.32 1.86 0.84
CA ARG A 148 18.94 1.83 -0.49
C ARG A 148 18.27 2.80 -1.46
N LEU A 149 16.96 2.99 -1.35
CA LEU A 149 16.17 3.88 -2.21
C LEU A 149 16.15 5.33 -1.70
N GLY A 150 16.79 5.64 -0.56
CA GLY A 150 16.96 7.00 -0.05
C GLY A 150 15.75 7.56 0.70
N TYR A 151 14.89 6.71 1.28
CA TYR A 151 13.78 7.15 2.11
C TYR A 151 14.26 7.45 3.54
N ASP A 152 14.97 8.58 3.71
CA ASP A 152 15.59 8.97 4.98
C ASP A 152 14.59 9.41 6.05
N ASN A 153 13.35 9.73 5.64
CA ASN A 153 12.23 10.09 6.52
C ASN A 153 11.33 8.89 6.88
N VAL A 154 11.82 7.64 6.74
CA VAL A 154 11.12 6.44 7.17
C VAL A 154 11.91 5.73 8.27
N THR A 155 11.29 5.56 9.44
CA THR A 155 11.86 4.76 10.54
C THR A 155 11.11 3.45 10.69
N THR A 156 11.83 2.34 10.59
CA THR A 156 11.27 0.98 10.69
C THR A 156 11.48 0.40 12.08
N ARG A 157 10.53 -0.42 12.56
CA ARG A 157 10.62 -1.17 13.83
C ARG A 157 10.16 -2.61 13.64
N LEU A 158 10.91 -3.56 14.20
CA LEU A 158 10.46 -4.93 14.39
C LEU A 158 9.60 -5.00 15.66
N GLY A 159 8.34 -5.44 15.54
CA GLY A 159 7.44 -5.56 16.69
C GLY A 159 6.00 -5.83 16.34
N ASP A 160 5.17 -6.01 17.38
CA ASP A 160 3.72 -6.16 17.23
C ASP A 160 3.04 -4.80 17.03
N GLY A 161 2.50 -4.60 15.83
CA GLY A 161 1.81 -3.37 15.46
C GLY A 161 0.50 -3.09 16.21
N TYR A 162 -0.09 -4.10 16.89
CA TYR A 162 -1.29 -3.92 17.70
C TYR A 162 -1.11 -2.82 18.76
N PHE A 163 0.10 -2.72 19.33
CA PHE A 163 0.42 -1.76 20.39
C PHE A 163 0.85 -0.38 19.87
N GLY A 164 1.03 -0.24 18.55
CA GLY A 164 1.54 1.00 17.97
C GLY A 164 2.97 1.33 18.39
N TRP A 165 3.30 2.64 18.42
CA TRP A 165 4.64 3.12 18.76
C TRP A 165 4.56 4.39 19.61
N GLU A 166 4.23 4.22 20.88
CA GLU A 166 3.92 5.30 21.83
C GLU A 166 5.03 6.35 21.95
N GLN A 167 6.32 5.93 21.87
CA GLN A 167 7.46 6.83 22.00
C GLN A 167 7.53 7.92 20.92
N HIS A 168 6.89 7.70 19.76
CA HIS A 168 6.86 8.63 18.64
C HIS A 168 5.48 9.26 18.42
N GLY A 169 4.48 8.80 19.16
CA GLY A 169 3.14 9.37 19.14
C GLY A 169 3.02 10.67 19.97
N PRO A 170 1.86 11.35 19.88
CA PRO A 170 0.72 10.98 19.05
C PRO A 170 0.93 11.31 17.57
N PHE A 171 0.27 10.54 16.69
CA PHE A 171 0.39 10.64 15.23
C PHE A 171 -0.75 11.45 14.62
N ASP A 172 -0.46 12.17 13.54
CA ASP A 172 -1.46 12.90 12.74
C ASP A 172 -2.33 11.91 11.98
N ALA A 173 -1.71 10.83 11.46
CA ALA A 173 -2.46 9.76 10.81
C ALA A 173 -1.89 8.36 11.12
N ILE A 174 -2.75 7.33 11.00
CA ILE A 174 -2.39 5.93 11.15
C ILE A 174 -2.93 5.13 9.97
N VAL A 175 -2.07 4.35 9.30
CA VAL A 175 -2.44 3.47 8.20
C VAL A 175 -2.16 2.02 8.62
N VAL A 176 -3.22 1.19 8.67
CA VAL A 176 -3.07 -0.23 9.04
C VAL A 176 -3.26 -1.08 7.79
N THR A 177 -2.20 -1.75 7.35
CA THR A 177 -2.16 -2.53 6.10
C THR A 177 -2.41 -4.02 6.30
N ALA A 178 -2.90 -4.41 7.47
CA ALA A 178 -3.33 -5.76 7.82
C ALA A 178 -4.70 -5.74 8.52
N ALA A 179 -5.52 -6.78 8.31
CA ALA A 179 -6.87 -6.83 8.85
C ALA A 179 -6.89 -7.20 10.32
N ALA A 180 -7.47 -6.34 11.15
CA ALA A 180 -7.71 -6.59 12.56
C ALA A 180 -9.12 -7.14 12.81
N SER A 181 -9.31 -7.93 13.89
CA SER A 181 -10.64 -8.39 14.29
C SER A 181 -11.51 -7.26 14.87
N HIS A 182 -10.88 -6.23 15.38
CA HIS A 182 -11.46 -5.01 15.94
C HIS A 182 -10.41 -3.90 15.85
N VAL A 183 -10.84 -2.65 16.03
CA VAL A 183 -9.92 -1.50 16.07
C VAL A 183 -9.08 -1.57 17.34
N PRO A 184 -7.72 -1.62 17.27
CA PRO A 184 -6.88 -1.68 18.46
C PRO A 184 -6.98 -0.40 19.29
N PRO A 185 -7.39 -0.47 20.58
CA PRO A 185 -7.48 0.72 21.44
C PRO A 185 -6.16 1.51 21.56
N PRO A 186 -4.97 0.88 21.61
CA PRO A 186 -3.71 1.62 21.64
C PRO A 186 -3.50 2.55 20.45
N LEU A 187 -3.98 2.17 19.24
CA LEU A 187 -3.85 3.02 18.05
C LEU A 187 -4.77 4.26 18.14
N ILE A 188 -5.99 4.09 18.68
CA ILE A 188 -6.89 5.24 18.92
C ILE A 188 -6.26 6.22 19.94
N HIS A 189 -5.62 5.71 20.98
CA HIS A 189 -4.95 6.55 21.97
C HIS A 189 -3.80 7.34 21.35
N GLN A 190 -3.03 6.72 20.44
CA GLN A 190 -1.89 7.34 19.77
C GLN A 190 -2.28 8.22 18.57
N LEU A 191 -3.57 8.33 18.22
CA LEU A 191 -4.06 9.24 17.19
C LEU A 191 -4.29 10.63 17.82
N LYS A 192 -3.77 11.69 17.19
CA LYS A 192 -3.99 13.09 17.63
C LYS A 192 -5.47 13.47 17.55
N PRO A 193 -5.97 14.42 18.36
CA PRO A 193 -7.22 15.12 18.05
C PRO A 193 -7.11 15.80 16.67
N GLY A 194 -8.10 15.61 15.82
CA GLY A 194 -8.07 15.99 14.40
C GLY A 194 -7.48 14.94 13.46
N GLY A 195 -6.80 13.93 14.01
CA GLY A 195 -6.12 12.88 13.22
C GLY A 195 -7.08 11.85 12.63
N ARG A 196 -6.56 11.10 11.65
CA ARG A 196 -7.30 10.07 10.90
C ARG A 196 -6.58 8.73 10.91
N MET A 197 -7.35 7.65 11.03
CA MET A 197 -6.82 6.30 10.89
C MET A 197 -7.63 5.54 9.86
N VAL A 198 -6.94 4.81 8.98
CA VAL A 198 -7.56 3.88 8.04
C VAL A 198 -7.14 2.45 8.40
N ILE A 199 -8.13 1.56 8.54
CA ILE A 199 -7.90 0.18 9.01
C ILE A 199 -8.93 -0.79 8.42
N PRO A 200 -8.51 -1.94 7.87
CA PRO A 200 -9.41 -3.03 7.54
C PRO A 200 -9.81 -3.81 8.79
N VAL A 201 -11.11 -3.95 9.03
CA VAL A 201 -11.65 -4.67 10.20
C VAL A 201 -12.58 -5.79 9.76
N GLY A 202 -12.38 -6.98 10.29
CA GLY A 202 -13.22 -8.15 10.03
C GLY A 202 -12.55 -9.47 10.36
N GLY A 203 -13.32 -10.56 10.21
CA GLY A 203 -12.86 -11.91 10.51
C GLY A 203 -11.77 -12.40 9.55
N ARG A 204 -10.89 -13.25 10.07
CA ARG A 204 -9.88 -13.94 9.27
C ARG A 204 -10.56 -14.74 8.15
N PHE A 205 -10.07 -14.61 6.91
CA PHE A 205 -10.62 -15.25 5.70
C PHE A 205 -12.03 -14.79 5.27
N MET A 206 -12.57 -13.75 5.91
CA MET A 206 -13.82 -13.10 5.50
C MET A 206 -13.53 -11.81 4.71
N THR A 207 -14.55 -11.27 4.05
CA THR A 207 -14.49 -9.91 3.56
C THR A 207 -14.43 -8.96 4.76
N GLN A 208 -13.42 -8.08 4.79
CA GLN A 208 -13.31 -7.05 5.81
C GLN A 208 -13.92 -5.74 5.32
N GLN A 209 -14.23 -4.85 6.26
CA GLN A 209 -14.62 -3.48 5.98
C GLN A 209 -13.42 -2.55 6.19
N LEU A 210 -13.06 -1.79 5.16
CA LEU A 210 -12.11 -0.69 5.32
C LEU A 210 -12.83 0.43 6.07
N LEU A 211 -12.33 0.76 7.25
CA LEU A 211 -12.87 1.81 8.11
C LEU A 211 -11.98 3.05 8.03
N LEU A 212 -12.60 4.21 7.93
CA LEU A 212 -11.99 5.49 8.24
C LEU A 212 -12.44 5.90 9.64
N ILE A 213 -11.48 6.13 10.52
CA ILE A 213 -11.69 6.60 11.89
C ILE A 213 -11.14 8.02 11.98
N GLU A 214 -11.99 8.95 12.39
CA GLU A 214 -11.65 10.35 12.60
C GLU A 214 -11.75 10.66 14.10
N LYS A 215 -10.70 11.20 14.69
CA LYS A 215 -10.72 11.68 16.07
C LYS A 215 -10.97 13.18 16.05
N THR A 216 -12.12 13.63 16.48
CA THR A 216 -12.45 15.07 16.46
C THR A 216 -11.52 15.88 17.34
N GLY A 217 -11.48 17.21 17.16
CA GLY A 217 -10.70 18.10 18.03
C GLY A 217 -11.12 18.02 19.52
N LYS A 218 -12.29 17.46 19.83
CA LYS A 218 -12.78 17.19 21.20
C LYS A 218 -12.45 15.79 21.68
N GLY A 219 -11.78 14.96 20.85
CA GLY A 219 -11.42 13.59 21.20
C GLY A 219 -12.52 12.54 20.93
N GLU A 220 -13.64 12.93 20.34
CA GLU A 220 -14.71 11.99 19.97
C GLU A 220 -14.29 11.17 18.75
N ILE A 221 -14.70 9.91 18.69
CA ILE A 221 -14.38 9.00 17.60
C ILE A 221 -15.56 8.86 16.64
N ILE A 222 -15.33 9.20 15.38
CA ILE A 222 -16.28 8.99 14.28
C ILE A 222 -15.73 7.87 13.40
N THR A 223 -16.57 6.88 13.09
CA THR A 223 -16.19 5.75 12.25
C THR A 223 -17.06 5.73 11.01
N LYS A 224 -16.42 5.64 9.82
CA LYS A 224 -17.08 5.50 8.52
C LYS A 224 -16.65 4.20 7.85
N GLN A 225 -17.60 3.47 7.28
CA GLN A 225 -17.29 2.33 6.41
C GLN A 225 -17.05 2.85 5.00
N ILE A 226 -15.93 2.49 4.41
CA ILE A 226 -15.49 3.02 3.10
C ILE A 226 -15.73 1.99 2.00
N ALA A 227 -15.18 0.78 2.15
CA ALA A 227 -15.21 -0.24 1.11
C ALA A 227 -15.07 -1.64 1.68
N ALA A 228 -15.56 -2.63 0.93
CA ALA A 228 -15.29 -4.05 1.19
C ALA A 228 -13.91 -4.42 0.65
N VAL A 229 -13.05 -5.01 1.50
CA VAL A 229 -11.65 -5.30 1.19
C VAL A 229 -11.23 -6.70 1.63
N ARG A 230 -10.06 -7.14 1.16
CA ARG A 230 -9.40 -8.36 1.61
C ARG A 230 -7.94 -8.10 1.91
N PHE A 231 -7.58 -8.15 3.18
CA PHE A 231 -6.21 -8.04 3.66
C PHE A 231 -5.76 -9.32 4.35
N VAL A 232 -4.45 -9.50 4.42
CA VAL A 232 -3.82 -10.48 5.30
C VAL A 232 -4.13 -10.12 6.76
N PRO A 233 -4.24 -11.10 7.68
CA PRO A 233 -4.59 -10.80 9.06
C PRO A 233 -3.45 -10.07 9.79
N LEU A 234 -3.81 -9.11 10.64
CA LEU A 234 -2.92 -8.56 11.65
C LEU A 234 -2.58 -9.68 12.64
N THR A 235 -1.32 -10.05 12.72
CA THR A 235 -0.80 -11.11 13.59
C THR A 235 -0.02 -10.50 14.75
N GLY A 236 0.00 -11.20 15.90
CA GLY A 236 0.68 -10.78 17.13
C GLY A 236 0.16 -11.54 18.34
N GLU A 237 0.78 -11.33 19.49
CA GLU A 237 0.32 -11.81 20.77
C GLU A 237 -0.84 -10.95 21.28
N ARG A 238 -2.01 -11.56 21.49
CA ARG A 238 -3.23 -10.90 21.97
C ARG A 238 -3.75 -11.59 23.20
#